data_d27dcf6b3bc29a56b3b48e9e83832564
#
_entry.id   d27dcf6b3bc29a56b3b48e9e83832564
#
_cell.length_a   1.000
_cell.length_b   1.000
_cell.length_c   1.000
_cell.angle_alpha   90.00
_cell.angle_beta   90.00
_cell.angle_gamma   90.00
#
_symmetry.space_group_name_H-M   'P 1'
#
loop_
_entity.id
_entity.type
_entity.pdbx_description
1 polymer ?
#
loop_
_entity_poly.entity_id
_entity_poly.type
_entity_poly.pdbx_seq_one_letter_code
_entity_poly.pdbx_strand_id
1 'polypeptide(L)'
;EKGATPILMNSVVRRNFSDSKTAVADDDLRDNSSKQLAEGDTLIDTHGEYLVSPRRVAKEMGVVFVDANKITHDLEQSMGKEGSKKLHMIFKPGETPSLPDGRQDNTHYNIFGANKVAGLLADALCRQVAELAKHHVYYDIYVSKNGSGQFDDLESAVASAPKGRKVTIAVSGGEWKKPEAMKGKKVKFVLTRGAKFL
;
A
#
# COMPACT_ATOMS: atom_id res chain seq x y z
N GLU A 1 -3.43 27.68 20.54
CA GLU A 1 -3.81 26.91 19.36
C GLU A 1 -3.10 27.48 18.14
N LYS A 2 -2.57 26.63 17.26
CA LYS A 2 -1.73 27.03 16.10
C LYS A 2 -2.50 27.01 14.78
N GLY A 3 -3.84 26.84 14.80
CA GLY A 3 -4.68 26.75 13.60
C GLY A 3 -4.49 25.45 12.79
N ALA A 4 -3.83 24.42 13.35
CA ALA A 4 -3.70 23.12 12.70
C ALA A 4 -5.00 22.30 12.85
N THR A 5 -5.37 21.59 11.81
CA THR A 5 -6.48 20.65 11.84
C THR A 5 -5.93 19.23 12.10
N PRO A 6 -6.26 18.60 13.23
CA PRO A 6 -5.81 17.25 13.52
C PRO A 6 -6.56 16.24 12.66
N ILE A 7 -5.85 15.19 12.27
CA ILE A 7 -6.41 14.03 11.57
C ILE A 7 -5.94 12.80 12.34
N LEU A 8 -6.88 11.93 12.71
CA LEU A 8 -6.57 10.69 13.41
C LEU A 8 -6.62 9.49 12.47
N MET A 9 -5.75 8.53 12.72
CA MET A 9 -5.71 7.24 12.04
C MET A 9 -5.56 6.14 13.09
N ASN A 10 -6.07 4.95 12.79
CA ASN A 10 -5.72 3.73 13.52
C ASN A 10 -4.53 3.02 12.86
N SER A 11 -4.07 1.92 13.48
CA SER A 11 -2.96 1.13 12.96
C SER A 11 -3.31 0.43 11.66
N VAL A 12 -2.35 0.28 10.75
CA VAL A 12 -2.47 -0.63 9.60
C VAL A 12 -2.56 -2.08 10.10
N VAL A 13 -3.16 -2.96 9.29
CA VAL A 13 -3.23 -4.39 9.63
C VAL A 13 -1.84 -5.03 9.59
N ARG A 14 -1.63 -6.06 10.39
CA ARG A 14 -0.51 -7.00 10.25
C ARG A 14 -0.93 -8.18 9.40
N ARG A 15 -0.01 -8.68 8.58
CA ARG A 15 -0.27 -9.84 7.73
C ARG A 15 -0.36 -11.12 8.57
N ASN A 16 -1.53 -11.39 9.11
CA ASN A 16 -1.83 -12.55 9.94
C ASN A 16 -2.98 -13.35 9.33
N PHE A 17 -2.66 -14.19 8.35
CA PHE A 17 -3.63 -15.12 7.78
C PHE A 17 -3.71 -16.38 8.63
N SER A 18 -4.89 -16.68 9.13
CA SER A 18 -5.16 -17.80 10.02
C SER A 18 -6.52 -18.41 9.72
N ASP A 19 -6.76 -19.62 10.19
CA ASP A 19 -8.12 -20.06 10.39
C ASP A 19 -8.71 -19.31 11.60
N SER A 20 -10.02 -19.12 11.64
CA SER A 20 -10.71 -18.33 12.67
C SER A 20 -10.54 -18.87 14.10
N LYS A 21 -9.85 -20.01 14.29
CA LYS A 21 -9.72 -20.70 15.58
C LYS A 21 -8.37 -20.50 16.24
N THR A 22 -7.35 -20.07 15.48
CA THR A 22 -5.97 -19.96 15.94
C THR A 22 -5.38 -18.61 15.56
N ALA A 23 -5.89 -17.51 16.14
CA ALA A 23 -5.26 -16.21 16.01
C ALA A 23 -3.84 -16.26 16.60
N VAL A 24 -2.84 -15.92 15.80
CA VAL A 24 -1.45 -15.79 16.25
C VAL A 24 -1.34 -14.53 17.08
N ALA A 25 -0.74 -14.60 18.25
CA ALA A 25 -0.50 -13.44 19.10
C ALA A 25 0.47 -12.47 18.40
N ASP A 26 0.36 -11.17 18.72
CA ASP A 26 1.21 -10.12 18.16
C ASP A 26 2.71 -10.43 18.24
N ASP A 27 3.14 -11.02 19.36
CA ASP A 27 4.54 -11.40 19.59
C ASP A 27 5.03 -12.48 18.62
N ASP A 28 4.13 -13.31 18.11
CA ASP A 28 4.45 -14.37 17.17
C ASP A 28 4.57 -13.88 15.71
N LEU A 29 4.18 -12.62 15.45
CA LEU A 29 4.31 -11.95 14.15
C LEU A 29 5.62 -11.16 14.01
N ARG A 30 6.50 -11.19 15.02
CA ARG A 30 7.80 -10.51 15.01
C ARG A 30 8.68 -11.03 13.89
N ASP A 31 9.60 -10.17 13.47
CA ASP A 31 10.63 -10.50 12.48
C ASP A 31 11.42 -11.74 12.91
N ASN A 32 11.63 -12.64 11.96
CA ASN A 32 12.32 -13.93 12.17
C ASN A 32 11.70 -14.85 13.25
N SER A 33 10.42 -14.67 13.56
CA SER A 33 9.71 -15.62 14.40
C SER A 33 9.76 -17.02 13.76
N SER A 34 10.15 -18.02 14.53
CA SER A 34 10.13 -19.42 14.11
C SER A 34 8.71 -20.01 14.06
N LYS A 35 7.73 -19.30 14.63
CA LYS A 35 6.34 -19.73 14.57
C LYS A 35 5.77 -19.43 13.19
N GLN A 36 5.41 -20.48 12.48
CA GLN A 36 4.64 -20.34 11.24
C GLN A 36 3.26 -19.79 11.57
N LEU A 37 2.80 -18.84 10.74
CA LEU A 37 1.40 -18.42 10.80
C LEU A 37 0.55 -19.67 10.60
N ALA A 38 -0.51 -19.82 11.40
CA ALA A 38 -1.46 -20.89 11.22
C ALA A 38 -2.01 -20.90 9.78
N GLU A 39 -2.29 -22.08 9.25
CA GLU A 39 -2.86 -22.19 7.92
C GLU A 39 -4.27 -21.63 7.90
N GLY A 40 -4.56 -20.76 6.95
CA GLY A 40 -5.87 -20.16 6.77
C GLY A 40 -5.85 -19.03 5.75
N ASP A 41 -7.01 -18.74 5.18
CA ASP A 41 -7.17 -17.74 4.12
C ASP A 41 -7.82 -16.43 4.62
N THR A 42 -8.12 -16.35 5.92
CA THR A 42 -8.73 -15.16 6.53
C THR A 42 -7.67 -14.33 7.24
N LEU A 43 -7.62 -13.06 6.91
CA LEU A 43 -6.76 -12.09 7.59
C LEU A 43 -7.39 -11.73 8.94
N ILE A 44 -6.70 -12.04 10.03
CA ILE A 44 -7.16 -11.79 11.39
C ILE A 44 -6.42 -10.57 11.95
N ASP A 45 -7.18 -9.59 12.41
CA ASP A 45 -6.60 -8.43 13.10
C ASP A 45 -6.27 -8.77 14.56
N THR A 46 -5.08 -8.36 14.99
CA THR A 46 -4.55 -8.62 16.33
C THR A 46 -4.45 -7.36 17.20
N HIS A 47 -4.90 -6.20 16.70
CA HIS A 47 -4.80 -4.93 17.43
C HIS A 47 -5.90 -4.72 18.48
N GLY A 48 -7.02 -5.43 18.39
CA GLY A 48 -8.13 -5.36 19.37
C GLY A 48 -8.60 -3.93 19.62
N GLU A 49 -8.72 -3.54 20.88
CA GLU A 49 -9.23 -2.24 21.33
C GLU A 49 -8.39 -1.02 20.86
N TYR A 50 -7.13 -1.22 20.49
CA TYR A 50 -6.29 -0.15 19.95
C TYR A 50 -6.84 0.43 18.64
N LEU A 51 -7.68 -0.30 17.90
CA LEU A 51 -8.35 0.20 16.69
C LEU A 51 -9.55 1.08 17.00
N VAL A 52 -10.21 0.84 18.14
CA VAL A 52 -11.46 1.51 18.52
C VAL A 52 -11.18 2.91 19.07
N SER A 53 -10.14 3.04 19.89
CA SER A 53 -9.84 4.28 20.60
C SER A 53 -9.61 5.49 19.69
N PRO A 54 -8.78 5.44 18.62
CA PRO A 54 -8.61 6.60 17.72
C PRO A 54 -9.91 7.01 17.03
N ARG A 55 -10.74 6.03 16.63
CA ARG A 55 -12.04 6.30 16.00
C ARG A 55 -12.99 7.01 16.96
N ARG A 56 -13.05 6.54 18.21
CA ARG A 56 -13.88 7.15 19.24
C ARG A 56 -13.44 8.59 19.53
N VAL A 57 -12.15 8.81 19.75
CA VAL A 57 -11.61 10.14 20.03
C VAL A 57 -11.85 11.09 18.85
N ALA A 58 -11.65 10.63 17.60
CA ALA A 58 -11.94 11.46 16.43
C ALA A 58 -13.41 11.92 16.40
N LYS A 59 -14.33 11.01 16.72
CA LYS A 59 -15.76 11.33 16.79
C LYS A 59 -16.07 12.32 17.93
N GLU A 60 -15.51 12.13 19.10
CA GLU A 60 -15.69 13.01 20.27
C GLU A 60 -15.14 14.42 20.01
N MET A 61 -14.02 14.51 19.31
CA MET A 61 -13.37 15.78 18.97
C MET A 61 -13.91 16.42 17.68
N GLY A 62 -14.76 15.74 16.92
CA GLY A 62 -15.27 16.23 15.63
C GLY A 62 -14.18 16.40 14.57
N VAL A 63 -13.13 15.57 14.59
CA VAL A 63 -12.01 15.64 13.64
C VAL A 63 -12.07 14.51 12.62
N VAL A 64 -11.35 14.70 11.50
CA VAL A 64 -11.27 13.69 10.42
C VAL A 64 -10.62 12.41 10.95
N PHE A 65 -11.21 11.28 10.59
CA PHE A 65 -10.68 9.95 10.88
C PHE A 65 -10.46 9.15 9.58
N VAL A 66 -9.25 8.60 9.43
CA VAL A 66 -8.91 7.67 8.35
C VAL A 66 -8.74 6.27 8.94
N ASP A 67 -9.59 5.34 8.54
CA ASP A 67 -9.53 3.94 8.98
C ASP A 67 -8.45 3.18 8.22
N ALA A 68 -7.19 3.40 8.62
CA ALA A 68 -6.05 2.78 8.00
C ALA A 68 -6.07 1.25 8.12
N ASN A 69 -6.59 0.74 9.25
CA ASN A 69 -6.74 -0.70 9.47
C ASN A 69 -7.68 -1.31 8.42
N LYS A 70 -8.89 -0.78 8.29
CA LYS A 70 -9.85 -1.30 7.31
C LYS A 70 -9.31 -1.24 5.88
N ILE A 71 -8.66 -0.14 5.50
CA ILE A 71 -8.11 0.05 4.14
C ILE A 71 -7.04 -1.00 3.85
N THR A 72 -6.13 -1.23 4.78
CA THR A 72 -5.04 -2.20 4.61
C THR A 72 -5.52 -3.64 4.74
N HIS A 73 -6.48 -3.90 5.63
CA HIS A 73 -7.14 -5.20 5.75
C HIS A 73 -7.82 -5.59 4.42
N ASP A 74 -8.62 -4.70 3.85
CA ASP A 74 -9.32 -4.96 2.58
C ASP A 74 -8.31 -5.21 1.43
N LEU A 75 -7.21 -4.44 1.39
CA LEU A 75 -6.14 -4.65 0.42
C LEU A 75 -5.53 -6.05 0.56
N GLU A 76 -5.04 -6.38 1.75
CA GLU A 76 -4.30 -7.62 1.98
C GLU A 76 -5.20 -8.86 1.86
N GLN A 77 -6.44 -8.79 2.35
CA GLN A 77 -7.42 -9.84 2.19
C GLN A 77 -7.74 -10.08 0.69
N SER A 78 -7.87 -9.02 -0.10
CA SER A 78 -8.12 -9.14 -1.55
C SER A 78 -6.95 -9.76 -2.32
N MET A 79 -5.72 -9.56 -1.83
CA MET A 79 -4.51 -10.16 -2.40
C MET A 79 -4.31 -11.62 -1.95
N GLY A 80 -4.92 -12.01 -0.85
CA GLY A 80 -4.78 -13.32 -0.24
C GLY A 80 -3.42 -13.56 0.41
N LYS A 81 -3.27 -14.71 1.06
CA LYS A 81 -2.08 -15.08 1.83
C LYS A 81 -0.77 -14.99 1.03
N GLU A 82 -0.75 -15.52 -0.17
CA GLU A 82 0.46 -15.50 -1.00
C GLU A 82 0.70 -14.15 -1.69
N GLY A 83 -0.35 -13.52 -2.20
CA GLY A 83 -0.24 -12.24 -2.90
C GLY A 83 0.22 -11.09 -2.01
N SER A 84 -0.24 -11.06 -0.75
CA SER A 84 0.10 -10.01 0.22
C SER A 84 1.57 -10.04 0.67
N LYS A 85 2.29 -11.17 0.52
CA LYS A 85 3.74 -11.23 0.76
C LYS A 85 4.51 -10.15 0.01
N LYS A 86 4.04 -9.76 -1.19
CA LYS A 86 4.66 -8.70 -2.01
C LYS A 86 4.66 -7.33 -1.34
N LEU A 87 3.81 -7.10 -0.36
CA LEU A 87 3.74 -5.83 0.36
C LEU A 87 4.74 -5.76 1.51
N HIS A 88 5.14 -6.88 2.06
CA HIS A 88 5.90 -6.97 3.30
C HIS A 88 7.40 -7.23 3.08
N MET A 89 8.18 -7.07 4.15
CA MET A 89 9.61 -7.34 4.12
C MET A 89 9.86 -8.86 4.17
N ILE A 90 9.43 -9.56 3.14
CA ILE A 90 9.61 -10.99 2.96
C ILE A 90 10.54 -11.20 1.77
N PHE A 91 11.79 -11.58 2.06
CA PHE A 91 12.86 -11.76 1.10
C PHE A 91 13.54 -13.11 1.30
N LYS A 92 13.95 -13.75 0.23
CA LYS A 92 14.80 -14.93 0.29
C LYS A 92 16.27 -14.54 0.57
N PRO A 93 17.09 -15.44 1.11
CA PRO A 93 18.52 -15.22 1.20
C PRO A 93 19.11 -14.81 -0.17
N GLY A 94 19.91 -13.76 -0.19
CA GLY A 94 20.55 -13.22 -1.39
C GLY A 94 19.63 -12.41 -2.32
N GLU A 95 18.35 -12.26 -2.03
CA GLU A 95 17.42 -11.51 -2.89
C GLU A 95 17.66 -10.00 -2.85
N THR A 96 18.12 -9.48 -1.72
CA THR A 96 18.46 -8.06 -1.58
C THR A 96 19.80 -7.89 -0.85
N PRO A 97 20.73 -7.04 -1.36
CA PRO A 97 22.04 -6.86 -0.75
C PRO A 97 22.01 -6.39 0.72
N SER A 98 21.00 -5.62 1.10
CA SER A 98 20.84 -5.13 2.49
C SER A 98 20.36 -6.19 3.48
N LEU A 99 19.88 -7.36 2.99
CA LEU A 99 19.37 -8.46 3.80
C LEU A 99 19.90 -9.79 3.23
N PRO A 100 21.21 -10.07 3.37
CA PRO A 100 21.85 -11.23 2.74
C PRO A 100 21.27 -12.57 3.19
N ASP A 101 20.80 -12.65 4.45
CA ASP A 101 20.17 -13.85 5.02
C ASP A 101 18.65 -13.96 4.73
N GLY A 102 18.11 -13.00 3.96
CA GLY A 102 16.68 -12.87 3.74
C GLY A 102 15.94 -12.27 4.95
N ARG A 103 14.64 -12.22 4.88
CA ARG A 103 13.77 -11.72 5.96
C ARG A 103 12.37 -12.32 5.86
N GLN A 104 11.73 -12.57 7.01
CA GLN A 104 10.36 -13.03 7.12
C GLN A 104 9.62 -12.13 8.11
N ASP A 105 9.15 -10.97 7.62
CA ASP A 105 8.51 -9.95 8.45
C ASP A 105 7.09 -9.68 7.94
N ASN A 106 6.11 -10.09 8.72
CA ASN A 106 4.70 -9.93 8.42
C ASN A 106 4.11 -8.61 8.95
N THR A 107 4.94 -7.76 9.55
CA THR A 107 4.52 -6.49 10.17
C THR A 107 4.91 -5.28 9.33
N HIS A 108 6.16 -5.25 8.85
CA HIS A 108 6.68 -4.09 8.14
C HIS A 108 6.51 -4.21 6.63
N TYR A 109 6.08 -3.12 6.01
CA TYR A 109 6.00 -3.03 4.55
C TYR A 109 7.40 -2.83 3.94
N ASN A 110 7.61 -3.44 2.78
CA ASN A 110 8.72 -3.09 1.90
C ASN A 110 8.41 -1.78 1.12
N ILE A 111 9.34 -1.32 0.27
CA ILE A 111 9.18 -0.06 -0.48
C ILE A 111 7.90 -0.07 -1.35
N PHE A 112 7.61 -1.18 -2.01
CA PHE A 112 6.40 -1.33 -2.82
C PHE A 112 5.13 -1.27 -1.96
N GLY A 113 5.08 -2.05 -0.88
CA GLY A 113 3.94 -2.09 0.05
C GLY A 113 3.68 -0.74 0.71
N ALA A 114 4.74 -0.09 1.21
CA ALA A 114 4.64 1.23 1.82
C ALA A 114 4.07 2.27 0.84
N ASN A 115 4.55 2.28 -0.41
CA ASN A 115 4.04 3.21 -1.43
C ASN A 115 2.58 2.90 -1.79
N LYS A 116 2.22 1.61 -1.92
CA LYS A 116 0.84 1.20 -2.22
C LYS A 116 -0.13 1.61 -1.12
N VAL A 117 0.22 1.36 0.13
CA VAL A 117 -0.58 1.72 1.30
C VAL A 117 -0.68 3.24 1.45
N ALA A 118 0.44 3.96 1.32
CA ALA A 118 0.44 5.43 1.38
C ALA A 118 -0.49 6.04 0.33
N GLY A 119 -0.53 5.49 -0.89
CA GLY A 119 -1.46 5.93 -1.93
C GLY A 119 -2.92 5.76 -1.53
N LEU A 120 -3.29 4.61 -0.98
CA LEU A 120 -4.66 4.34 -0.52
C LEU A 120 -5.07 5.23 0.67
N LEU A 121 -4.16 5.47 1.61
CA LEU A 121 -4.40 6.37 2.74
C LEU A 121 -4.55 7.82 2.28
N ALA A 122 -3.71 8.26 1.34
CA ALA A 122 -3.82 9.58 0.72
C ALA A 122 -5.15 9.76 -0.02
N ASP A 123 -5.59 8.74 -0.78
CA ASP A 123 -6.90 8.73 -1.43
C ASP A 123 -8.04 8.90 -0.43
N ALA A 124 -8.01 8.13 0.67
CA ALA A 124 -9.03 8.17 1.71
C ALA A 124 -9.05 9.53 2.44
N LEU A 125 -7.89 10.09 2.72
CA LEU A 125 -7.73 11.40 3.34
C LEU A 125 -8.25 12.52 2.43
N CYS A 126 -7.83 12.53 1.17
CA CYS A 126 -8.21 13.57 0.21
C CYS A 126 -9.70 13.56 -0.15
N ARG A 127 -10.39 12.44 0.05
CA ARG A 127 -11.87 12.38 -0.07
C ARG A 127 -12.58 13.08 1.08
N GLN A 128 -11.93 13.26 2.22
CA GLN A 128 -12.50 13.89 3.41
C GLN A 128 -12.02 15.34 3.61
N VAL A 129 -10.86 15.71 3.06
CA VAL A 129 -10.24 17.03 3.23
C VAL A 129 -10.08 17.69 1.87
N ALA A 130 -11.00 18.60 1.52
CA ALA A 130 -11.08 19.22 0.20
C ALA A 130 -9.83 20.02 -0.18
N GLU A 131 -9.15 20.65 0.78
CA GLU A 131 -7.91 21.37 0.56
C GLU A 131 -6.79 20.45 0.05
N LEU A 132 -6.68 19.25 0.60
CA LEU A 132 -5.68 18.28 0.19
C LEU A 132 -6.03 17.64 -1.17
N ALA A 133 -7.32 17.48 -1.47
CA ALA A 133 -7.77 16.92 -2.73
C ALA A 133 -7.29 17.72 -3.96
N LYS A 134 -7.07 19.04 -3.82
CA LYS A 134 -6.56 19.91 -4.89
C LYS A 134 -5.13 19.55 -5.32
N HIS A 135 -4.38 18.93 -4.42
CA HIS A 135 -2.96 18.58 -4.63
C HIS A 135 -2.74 17.10 -4.88
N HIS A 136 -3.82 16.31 -4.78
CA HIS A 136 -3.74 14.86 -4.91
C HIS A 136 -3.95 14.40 -6.35
N VAL A 137 -3.16 13.41 -6.77
CA VAL A 137 -3.29 12.77 -8.07
C VAL A 137 -3.76 11.33 -7.87
N TYR A 138 -5.01 11.08 -8.26
CA TYR A 138 -5.52 9.73 -8.31
C TYR A 138 -4.95 9.00 -9.54
N TYR A 139 -4.39 7.81 -9.33
CA TYR A 139 -3.83 6.99 -10.39
C TYR A 139 -4.23 5.52 -10.25
N ASP A 140 -4.29 4.83 -11.37
CA ASP A 140 -4.56 3.39 -11.41
C ASP A 140 -3.27 2.56 -11.30
N ILE A 141 -2.19 3.06 -11.91
CA ILE A 141 -0.89 2.38 -11.99
C ILE A 141 0.20 3.38 -11.59
N TYR A 142 1.16 2.90 -10.80
CA TYR A 142 2.35 3.66 -10.43
C TYR A 142 3.61 2.99 -10.97
N VAL A 143 4.44 3.74 -11.68
CA VAL A 143 5.68 3.28 -12.31
C VAL A 143 6.87 3.98 -11.68
N SER A 144 7.85 3.22 -11.24
CA SER A 144 9.05 3.76 -10.61
C SER A 144 10.23 2.79 -10.71
N LYS A 145 11.41 3.29 -11.09
CA LYS A 145 12.65 2.50 -11.22
C LYS A 145 13.26 2.08 -9.87
N ASN A 146 12.76 2.59 -8.76
CA ASN A 146 13.29 2.31 -7.42
C ASN A 146 12.57 1.18 -6.67
N GLY A 147 11.73 0.41 -7.36
CA GLY A 147 10.97 -0.70 -6.77
C GLY A 147 9.68 -0.31 -6.02
N SER A 148 9.35 1.00 -5.93
CA SER A 148 8.11 1.45 -5.28
C SER A 148 6.87 1.37 -6.18
N GLY A 149 7.05 1.12 -7.49
CA GLY A 149 5.97 1.01 -8.46
C GLY A 149 5.49 -0.43 -8.68
N GLN A 150 4.29 -0.58 -9.25
CA GLN A 150 3.83 -1.86 -9.77
C GLN A 150 4.68 -2.34 -10.97
N PHE A 151 5.31 -1.38 -11.66
CA PHE A 151 6.18 -1.61 -12.81
C PHE A 151 7.39 -0.69 -12.71
N ASP A 152 8.50 -1.12 -13.27
CA ASP A 152 9.75 -0.39 -13.42
C ASP A 152 9.97 0.12 -14.86
N ASP A 153 9.07 -0.26 -15.79
CA ASP A 153 9.04 0.20 -17.17
C ASP A 153 7.63 0.60 -17.62
N LEU A 154 7.55 1.48 -18.62
CA LEU A 154 6.28 2.02 -19.12
C LEU A 154 5.57 1.09 -20.10
N GLU A 155 6.29 0.25 -20.83
CA GLU A 155 5.74 -0.70 -21.78
C GLU A 155 4.88 -1.74 -21.05
N SER A 156 5.42 -2.35 -19.99
CA SER A 156 4.70 -3.31 -19.13
C SER A 156 3.51 -2.65 -18.45
N ALA A 157 3.67 -1.43 -17.94
CA ALA A 157 2.58 -0.69 -17.31
C ALA A 157 1.43 -0.40 -18.30
N VAL A 158 1.74 0.04 -19.51
CA VAL A 158 0.76 0.24 -20.58
C VAL A 158 0.15 -1.09 -21.02
N ALA A 159 0.96 -2.15 -21.13
CA ALA A 159 0.49 -3.48 -21.50
C ALA A 159 -0.52 -4.03 -20.49
N SER A 160 -0.35 -3.77 -19.20
CA SER A 160 -1.27 -4.18 -18.13
C SER A 160 -2.58 -3.38 -18.09
N ALA A 161 -2.61 -2.17 -18.65
CA ALA A 161 -3.78 -1.32 -18.61
C ALA A 161 -4.96 -1.97 -19.36
N PRO A 162 -6.17 -2.05 -18.78
CA PRO A 162 -7.33 -2.62 -19.43
C PRO A 162 -7.75 -1.80 -20.66
N LYS A 163 -8.30 -2.50 -21.68
CA LYS A 163 -8.91 -1.86 -22.82
C LYS A 163 -10.27 -1.27 -22.44
N GLY A 164 -10.71 -0.25 -23.18
CA GLY A 164 -12.09 0.28 -23.08
C GLY A 164 -12.28 1.36 -22.01
N ARG A 165 -11.47 1.45 -20.97
CA ARG A 165 -11.52 2.54 -19.97
C ARG A 165 -10.28 3.42 -19.99
N LYS A 166 -10.41 4.65 -19.49
CA LYS A 166 -9.27 5.55 -19.25
C LYS A 166 -8.49 5.08 -18.03
N VAL A 167 -7.17 5.00 -18.16
CA VAL A 167 -6.23 4.62 -17.11
C VAL A 167 -5.25 5.75 -16.88
N THR A 168 -5.07 6.15 -15.63
CA THR A 168 -4.04 7.10 -15.24
C THR A 168 -2.81 6.35 -14.75
N ILE A 169 -1.66 6.58 -15.38
CA ILE A 169 -0.37 6.02 -15.00
C ILE A 169 0.47 7.15 -14.40
N ALA A 170 0.74 7.09 -13.11
CA ALA A 170 1.68 7.99 -12.46
C ALA A 170 3.12 7.47 -12.66
N VAL A 171 4.00 8.35 -13.12
CA VAL A 171 5.40 8.04 -13.43
C VAL A 171 6.29 8.83 -12.49
N SER A 172 7.18 8.16 -11.77
CA SER A 172 8.00 8.77 -10.73
C SER A 172 9.48 8.74 -11.05
N GLY A 173 10.10 9.90 -10.88
CA GLY A 173 11.55 10.09 -10.93
C GLY A 173 12.21 9.78 -12.27
N GLY A 174 13.24 10.55 -12.62
CA GLY A 174 14.14 10.25 -13.75
C GLY A 174 13.58 10.48 -15.14
N GLU A 175 14.33 10.00 -16.12
CA GLU A 175 14.04 10.12 -17.54
C GLU A 175 13.39 8.85 -18.08
N TRP A 176 12.37 9.02 -18.89
CA TRP A 176 11.56 7.92 -19.41
C TRP A 176 11.35 8.05 -20.91
N LYS A 177 11.53 6.95 -21.63
CA LYS A 177 11.13 6.88 -23.04
C LYS A 177 9.61 6.68 -23.08
N LYS A 178 8.91 7.55 -23.82
CA LYS A 178 7.47 7.41 -24.00
C LYS A 178 7.15 6.15 -24.81
N PRO A 179 6.18 5.30 -24.38
CA PRO A 179 5.82 4.09 -25.13
C PRO A 179 5.27 4.42 -26.52
N GLU A 180 5.73 3.68 -27.55
CA GLU A 180 5.33 3.91 -28.93
C GLU A 180 3.94 3.36 -29.27
N ALA A 181 3.53 2.28 -28.63
CA ALA A 181 2.30 1.56 -28.96
C ALA A 181 1.28 1.56 -27.83
N MET A 182 0.27 2.41 -27.96
CA MET A 182 -0.89 2.41 -27.08
C MET A 182 -2.18 1.93 -27.79
N LYS A 183 -2.07 1.07 -28.82
CA LYS A 183 -3.21 0.63 -29.65
C LYS A 183 -4.38 0.12 -28.80
N GLY A 184 -5.50 0.82 -28.89
CA GLY A 184 -6.75 0.47 -28.18
C GLY A 184 -6.78 0.77 -26.69
N LYS A 185 -5.78 1.49 -26.13
CA LYS A 185 -5.72 1.86 -24.73
C LYS A 185 -5.82 3.37 -24.55
N LYS A 186 -6.63 3.80 -23.59
CA LYS A 186 -6.81 5.22 -23.23
C LYS A 186 -5.97 5.50 -21.98
N VAL A 187 -4.69 5.86 -22.16
CA VAL A 187 -3.76 6.12 -21.06
C VAL A 187 -3.49 7.61 -20.92
N LYS A 188 -3.53 8.11 -19.68
CA LYS A 188 -3.04 9.41 -19.27
C LYS A 188 -1.82 9.22 -18.39
N PHE A 189 -0.68 9.80 -18.79
CA PHE A 189 0.50 9.86 -17.92
C PHE A 189 0.45 11.10 -17.04
N VAL A 190 0.86 10.92 -15.77
CA VAL A 190 1.09 12.00 -14.81
C VAL A 190 2.52 11.86 -14.31
N LEU A 191 3.35 12.84 -14.64
CA LEU A 191 4.75 12.87 -14.23
C LEU A 191 4.85 13.44 -12.81
N THR A 192 5.53 12.72 -11.92
CA THR A 192 5.70 13.07 -10.51
C THR A 192 7.18 13.02 -10.11
N ARG A 193 7.55 13.69 -9.04
CA ARG A 193 8.90 13.65 -8.46
C ARG A 193 10.02 13.89 -9.48
N GLY A 194 9.85 14.87 -10.37
CA GLY A 194 10.86 15.23 -11.37
C GLY A 194 10.98 14.24 -12.53
N ALA A 195 10.01 13.36 -12.74
CA ALA A 195 9.95 12.52 -13.93
C ALA A 195 9.79 13.37 -15.19
N LYS A 196 10.47 13.00 -16.28
CA LYS A 196 10.30 13.63 -17.59
C LYS A 196 10.36 12.60 -18.71
N PHE A 197 9.67 12.88 -19.81
CA PHE A 197 9.86 12.14 -21.06
C PHE A 197 11.06 12.69 -21.84
N LEU A 198 11.81 11.76 -22.46
CA LEU A 198 12.84 12.06 -23.43
C LEU A 198 12.23 12.34 -24.81
#